data_095f5d8d7da7c332097083464ac1a77e
#
_entry.id   095f5d8d7da7c332097083464ac1a77e
#
_cell.length_a   1.000
_cell.length_b   1.000
_cell.length_c   1.000
_cell.angle_alpha   90.00
_cell.angle_beta   90.00
_cell.angle_gamma   90.00
#
_symmetry.space_group_name_H-M   'P 1'
#
loop_
_entity.id
_entity.type
_entity.pdbx_description
1 polymer ?
#
loop_
_entity_poly.entity_id
_entity_poly.type
_entity_poly.pdbx_seq_one_letter_code
_entity_poly.pdbx_strand_id
1 'polypeptide(L)'
;ANVHKSAILDQCKRLGASFDRSRERFTFDKGCSEAVKEVFVRLYEKGLIYKGKYIVNWCPRCNSAISDVETEYATEQGHMWEISYPLKGESGAIIVATTRPETIFGDVAIAVHPSDHKYSELIGKTVIIPLSGREIPIIADEYVDKNFGTGAVKITPAHDPNDFEVGKRHGFNPIWVINNDGTMKACKEVPPELHGLDRYEAREKIIGMLSYNNFLLRTREHEHNVGKCQRCGTTIEPLLSEQWFVKMAPLAKEAIAAVKDGRIKFVPDRWEKNYLGWMENIRDWCISRQLWWGHQIPAYYHNETGEMVVAKENPDPKNYTQDSDVLDTWFSSGLWPFSTMGWPNTES
;
A
#
# COMPACT_ATOMS: atom_id res chain seq x y z
N ALA A 1 8.13 22.82 -18.77
CA ALA A 1 9.14 21.78 -19.00
C ALA A 1 10.35 22.33 -19.79
N ASN A 2 10.18 22.89 -21.01
CA ASN A 2 11.29 23.31 -21.89
C ASN A 2 12.26 24.32 -21.25
N VAL A 3 11.75 25.33 -20.52
CA VAL A 3 12.58 26.33 -19.84
C VAL A 3 13.51 25.67 -18.81
N HIS A 4 12.99 24.78 -17.98
CA HIS A 4 13.80 24.08 -16.97
C HIS A 4 14.81 23.11 -17.60
N LYS A 5 14.42 22.44 -18.69
CA LYS A 5 15.30 21.57 -19.46
C LYS A 5 16.52 22.33 -19.97
N SER A 6 16.32 23.47 -20.64
CA SER A 6 17.40 24.32 -21.11
C SER A 6 18.31 24.80 -19.98
N ALA A 7 17.72 25.21 -18.85
CA ALA A 7 18.49 25.64 -17.67
C ALA A 7 19.38 24.52 -17.10
N ILE A 8 18.85 23.28 -17.02
CA ILE A 8 19.63 22.11 -16.57
C ILE A 8 20.81 21.82 -17.49
N LEU A 9 20.59 21.87 -18.82
CA LEU A 9 21.64 21.65 -19.82
C LEU A 9 22.74 22.71 -19.74
N ASP A 10 22.36 23.97 -19.52
CA ASP A 10 23.33 25.08 -19.37
C ASP A 10 24.12 24.92 -18.05
N GLN A 11 23.48 24.49 -16.97
CA GLN A 11 24.16 24.18 -15.69
C GLN A 11 25.16 23.04 -15.88
N CYS A 12 24.74 21.94 -16.51
CA CYS A 12 25.64 20.81 -16.82
C CYS A 12 26.83 21.26 -17.68
N LYS A 13 26.60 22.16 -18.66
CA LYS A 13 27.69 22.71 -19.46
C LYS A 13 28.70 23.50 -18.62
N ARG A 14 28.21 24.35 -17.71
CA ARG A 14 29.09 25.13 -16.82
C ARG A 14 29.89 24.25 -15.87
N LEU A 15 29.33 23.12 -15.45
CA LEU A 15 30.01 22.12 -14.61
C LEU A 15 31.01 21.26 -15.41
N GLY A 16 31.08 21.41 -16.74
CA GLY A 16 31.96 20.59 -17.57
C GLY A 16 31.49 19.14 -17.75
N ALA A 17 30.21 18.86 -17.53
CA ALA A 17 29.66 17.52 -17.70
C ALA A 17 29.80 17.07 -19.17
N SER A 18 30.41 15.91 -19.36
CA SER A 18 30.70 15.30 -20.66
C SER A 18 29.63 14.27 -21.03
N PHE A 19 28.67 14.67 -21.85
CA PHE A 19 27.64 13.80 -22.42
C PHE A 19 27.27 14.25 -23.83
N ASP A 20 26.69 13.33 -24.60
CA ASP A 20 26.26 13.62 -25.97
C ASP A 20 24.92 14.38 -25.98
N ARG A 21 25.01 15.68 -26.21
CA ARG A 21 23.84 16.57 -26.25
C ARG A 21 22.97 16.38 -27.48
N SER A 22 23.46 15.73 -28.54
CA SER A 22 22.69 15.44 -29.73
C SER A 22 21.65 14.33 -29.50
N ARG A 23 21.86 13.52 -28.44
CA ARG A 23 20.99 12.40 -28.04
C ARG A 23 20.10 12.72 -26.83
N GLU A 24 19.85 13.97 -26.59
CA GLU A 24 18.97 14.41 -25.52
C GLU A 24 17.55 13.87 -25.70
N ARG A 25 17.01 13.28 -24.63
CA ARG A 25 15.66 12.73 -24.59
C ARG A 25 14.89 13.31 -23.41
N PHE A 26 13.58 13.32 -23.54
CA PHE A 26 12.65 13.69 -22.49
C PHE A 26 11.71 12.52 -22.21
N THR A 27 11.49 12.18 -20.92
CA THR A 27 10.71 11.01 -20.52
C THR A 27 9.30 10.97 -21.08
N PHE A 28 8.72 12.13 -21.41
CA PHE A 28 7.40 12.24 -22.01
C PHE A 28 7.46 12.62 -23.51
N ASP A 29 8.58 12.43 -24.19
CA ASP A 29 8.59 12.55 -25.64
C ASP A 29 7.78 11.44 -26.30
N LYS A 30 7.41 11.64 -27.57
CA LYS A 30 6.53 10.72 -28.28
C LYS A 30 7.05 9.28 -28.27
N GLY A 31 8.34 9.05 -28.52
CA GLY A 31 8.93 7.72 -28.57
C GLY A 31 8.92 7.02 -27.21
N CYS A 32 9.32 7.74 -26.15
CA CYS A 32 9.26 7.19 -24.78
C CYS A 32 7.82 6.89 -24.35
N SER A 33 6.87 7.75 -24.68
CA SER A 33 5.44 7.53 -24.37
C SER A 33 4.87 6.33 -25.14
N GLU A 34 5.25 6.13 -26.40
CA GLU A 34 4.86 4.96 -27.19
C GLU A 34 5.45 3.67 -26.60
N ALA A 35 6.70 3.68 -26.14
CA ALA A 35 7.32 2.55 -25.48
C ALA A 35 6.57 2.17 -24.18
N VAL A 36 6.18 3.15 -23.39
CA VAL A 36 5.41 2.93 -22.15
C VAL A 36 4.07 2.27 -22.45
N LYS A 37 3.31 2.78 -23.41
CA LYS A 37 2.03 2.20 -23.82
C LYS A 37 2.20 0.77 -24.36
N GLU A 38 3.20 0.54 -25.20
CA GLU A 38 3.49 -0.76 -25.77
C GLU A 38 3.81 -1.80 -24.70
N VAL A 39 4.66 -1.46 -23.72
CA VAL A 39 4.99 -2.38 -22.62
C VAL A 39 3.77 -2.68 -21.75
N PHE A 40 2.98 -1.65 -21.41
CA PHE A 40 1.77 -1.84 -20.62
C PHE A 40 0.80 -2.80 -21.30
N VAL A 41 0.49 -2.57 -22.57
CA VAL A 41 -0.43 -3.44 -23.35
C VAL A 41 0.09 -4.88 -23.42
N ARG A 42 1.38 -5.07 -23.76
CA ARG A 42 1.98 -6.42 -23.83
C ARG A 42 1.97 -7.16 -22.50
N LEU A 43 2.24 -6.46 -21.40
CA LEU A 43 2.20 -7.07 -20.07
C LEU A 43 0.75 -7.41 -19.66
N TYR A 44 -0.21 -6.57 -20.02
CA TYR A 44 -1.64 -6.85 -19.80
C TYR A 44 -2.11 -8.08 -20.60
N GLU A 45 -1.79 -8.16 -21.90
CA GLU A 45 -2.13 -9.32 -22.76
C GLU A 45 -1.50 -10.62 -22.25
N LYS A 46 -0.33 -10.55 -21.62
CA LYS A 46 0.31 -11.69 -20.95
C LYS A 46 -0.30 -12.03 -19.57
N GLY A 47 -1.30 -11.28 -19.13
CA GLY A 47 -1.92 -11.44 -17.80
C GLY A 47 -1.00 -11.07 -16.63
N LEU A 48 0.07 -10.31 -16.89
CA LEU A 48 1.01 -9.82 -15.87
C LEU A 48 0.59 -8.48 -15.28
N ILE A 49 -0.21 -7.67 -15.98
CA ILE A 49 -0.86 -6.48 -15.45
C ILE A 49 -2.33 -6.78 -15.20
N TYR A 50 -2.85 -6.32 -14.07
CA TYR A 50 -4.25 -6.48 -13.71
C TYR A 50 -4.73 -5.32 -12.83
N LYS A 51 -6.05 -5.10 -12.77
CA LYS A 51 -6.69 -4.17 -11.84
C LYS A 51 -7.31 -4.97 -10.69
N GLY A 52 -7.10 -4.52 -9.46
CA GLY A 52 -7.59 -5.24 -8.29
C GLY A 52 -7.65 -4.40 -7.03
N LYS A 53 -8.37 -4.89 -6.02
CA LYS A 53 -8.49 -4.27 -4.70
C LYS A 53 -7.51 -4.90 -3.73
N TYR A 54 -6.56 -4.10 -3.25
CA TYR A 54 -5.57 -4.50 -2.24
C TYR A 54 -5.30 -3.35 -1.27
N ILE A 55 -4.73 -3.69 -0.12
CA ILE A 55 -4.15 -2.68 0.75
C ILE A 55 -2.91 -2.12 0.09
N VAL A 56 -2.91 -0.82 -0.14
CA VAL A 56 -1.78 -0.06 -0.69
C VAL A 56 -1.28 0.95 0.32
N ASN A 57 -0.03 1.35 0.19
CA ASN A 57 0.48 2.53 0.87
C ASN A 57 -0.18 3.76 0.25
N TRP A 58 -0.91 4.50 1.06
CA TRP A 58 -1.64 5.70 0.62
C TRP A 58 -1.09 6.94 1.30
N CYS A 59 -0.84 7.98 0.55
CA CYS A 59 -0.50 9.29 1.12
C CYS A 59 -1.74 10.17 1.22
N PRO A 60 -2.25 10.46 2.45
CA PRO A 60 -3.47 11.27 2.61
C PRO A 60 -3.32 12.70 2.10
N ARG A 61 -2.11 13.28 2.18
CA ARG A 61 -1.84 14.63 1.70
C ARG A 61 -1.71 14.71 0.18
N CYS A 62 -1.01 13.77 -0.45
CA CYS A 62 -0.91 13.70 -1.91
C CYS A 62 -2.18 13.14 -2.55
N ASN A 63 -3.05 12.51 -1.75
CA ASN A 63 -4.26 11.79 -2.16
C ASN A 63 -3.98 10.78 -3.27
N SER A 64 -2.94 9.97 -3.08
CA SER A 64 -2.44 9.02 -4.09
C SER A 64 -1.82 7.79 -3.43
N ALA A 65 -1.93 6.65 -4.13
CA ALA A 65 -1.14 5.47 -3.83
C ALA A 65 0.36 5.76 -4.06
N ILE A 66 1.20 5.10 -3.27
CA ILE A 66 2.66 5.10 -3.39
C ILE A 66 3.17 3.66 -3.29
N SER A 67 4.30 3.38 -3.93
CA SER A 67 4.96 2.07 -3.84
C SER A 67 5.86 1.97 -2.61
N ASP A 68 6.34 0.75 -2.32
CA ASP A 68 7.27 0.52 -1.21
C ASP A 68 8.58 1.29 -1.40
N VAL A 69 9.07 1.46 -2.64
CA VAL A 69 10.27 2.25 -2.96
C VAL A 69 10.09 3.76 -2.76
N GLU A 70 8.85 4.27 -2.77
CA GLU A 70 8.50 5.66 -2.48
C GLU A 70 8.18 5.90 -1.00
N THR A 71 8.30 4.85 -0.16
CA THR A 71 8.05 4.92 1.28
C THR A 71 9.38 4.97 2.03
N GLU A 72 9.61 6.05 2.75
CA GLU A 72 10.75 6.22 3.64
C GLU A 72 10.36 5.85 5.06
N TYR A 73 11.11 4.96 5.70
CA TYR A 73 10.84 4.56 7.08
C TYR A 73 11.66 5.39 8.06
N ALA A 74 10.98 5.96 9.03
CA ALA A 74 11.59 6.68 10.15
C ALA A 74 11.19 6.02 11.47
N THR A 75 12.16 5.82 12.36
CA THR A 75 11.89 5.38 13.72
C THR A 75 11.30 6.54 14.53
N GLU A 76 10.12 6.33 15.09
CA GLU A 76 9.42 7.32 15.94
C GLU A 76 9.13 6.75 17.32
N GLN A 77 9.22 7.63 18.32
CA GLN A 77 8.73 7.34 19.67
C GLN A 77 7.21 7.51 19.67
N GLY A 78 6.52 6.42 19.89
CA GLY A 78 5.06 6.39 19.97
C GLY A 78 4.61 5.67 21.25
N HIS A 79 3.38 5.20 21.21
CA HIS A 79 2.80 4.47 22.32
C HIS A 79 2.12 3.19 21.84
N MET A 80 2.03 2.23 22.73
CA MET A 80 1.22 1.05 22.62
C MET A 80 0.16 1.07 23.71
N TRP A 81 -1.10 0.97 23.33
CA TRP A 81 -2.25 1.01 24.23
C TRP A 81 -2.84 -0.37 24.41
N GLU A 82 -2.98 -0.82 25.67
CA GLU A 82 -3.64 -2.05 26.04
C GLU A 82 -5.12 -1.77 26.29
N ILE A 83 -5.97 -2.31 25.42
CA ILE A 83 -7.41 -2.07 25.40
C ILE A 83 -8.16 -3.35 25.74
N SER A 84 -9.13 -3.24 26.65
CA SER A 84 -9.98 -4.33 27.11
C SER A 84 -11.21 -4.48 26.20
N TYR A 85 -11.39 -5.67 25.60
CA TYR A 85 -12.57 -6.06 24.82
C TYR A 85 -13.41 -7.03 25.67
N PRO A 86 -14.55 -6.59 26.23
CA PRO A 86 -15.39 -7.43 27.07
C PRO A 86 -15.92 -8.66 26.32
N LEU A 87 -15.99 -9.80 26.98
CA LEU A 87 -16.67 -11.00 26.49
C LEU A 87 -18.19 -10.77 26.48
N LYS A 88 -18.84 -11.23 25.41
CA LYS A 88 -20.30 -11.15 25.31
C LYS A 88 -20.95 -12.19 26.22
N GLY A 89 -21.83 -11.73 27.15
CA GLY A 89 -22.63 -12.61 28.00
C GLY A 89 -21.87 -13.32 29.10
N GLU A 90 -20.59 -13.03 29.28
CA GLU A 90 -19.75 -13.61 30.33
C GLU A 90 -18.98 -12.53 31.09
N SER A 91 -18.52 -12.82 32.28
CA SER A 91 -17.55 -11.98 32.99
C SER A 91 -16.16 -12.17 32.37
N GLY A 92 -15.41 -11.08 32.22
CA GLY A 92 -14.04 -11.08 31.67
C GLY A 92 -13.90 -10.33 30.36
N ALA A 93 -12.66 -10.27 29.88
CA ALA A 93 -12.31 -9.56 28.69
C ALA A 93 -11.02 -10.13 28.05
N ILE A 94 -10.82 -9.94 26.77
CA ILE A 94 -9.53 -10.14 26.13
C ILE A 94 -8.83 -8.77 25.99
N ILE A 95 -7.53 -8.73 26.23
CA ILE A 95 -6.74 -7.50 26.19
C ILE A 95 -5.94 -7.50 24.90
N VAL A 96 -6.07 -6.44 24.13
CA VAL A 96 -5.34 -6.23 22.86
C VAL A 96 -4.40 -5.05 23.00
N ALA A 97 -3.18 -5.18 22.51
CA ALA A 97 -2.23 -4.09 22.42
C ALA A 97 -2.19 -3.52 21.00
N THR A 98 -2.34 -2.21 20.85
CA THR A 98 -2.33 -1.55 19.54
C THR A 98 -1.56 -0.23 19.56
N THR A 99 -0.91 0.12 18.45
CA THR A 99 -0.32 1.43 18.20
C THR A 99 -1.29 2.37 17.46
N ARG A 100 -2.46 1.86 17.04
CA ARG A 100 -3.45 2.56 16.21
C ARG A 100 -4.88 2.43 16.77
N PRO A 101 -5.18 3.03 17.92
CA PRO A 101 -6.51 2.96 18.52
C PRO A 101 -7.62 3.57 17.64
N GLU A 102 -7.29 4.51 16.75
CA GLU A 102 -8.25 5.11 15.81
C GLU A 102 -8.89 4.10 14.84
N THR A 103 -8.27 2.94 14.65
CA THR A 103 -8.79 1.91 13.73
C THR A 103 -9.69 0.86 14.37
N ILE A 104 -9.89 0.88 15.71
CA ILE A 104 -10.67 -0.17 16.43
C ILE A 104 -12.08 -0.36 15.89
N PHE A 105 -12.69 0.70 15.39
CA PHE A 105 -14.04 0.65 14.82
C PHE A 105 -14.11 -0.16 13.51
N GLY A 106 -12.97 -0.42 12.89
CA GLY A 106 -12.83 -1.29 11.71
C GLY A 106 -12.51 -2.74 12.02
N ASP A 107 -12.37 -3.11 13.30
CA ASP A 107 -12.04 -4.48 13.69
C ASP A 107 -13.14 -5.47 13.30
N VAL A 108 -12.76 -6.63 12.79
CA VAL A 108 -13.67 -7.70 12.37
C VAL A 108 -13.51 -8.97 13.20
N ALA A 109 -12.39 -9.13 13.87
CA ALA A 109 -12.08 -10.24 14.78
C ALA A 109 -10.96 -9.85 15.74
N ILE A 110 -10.81 -10.65 16.81
CA ILE A 110 -9.58 -10.73 17.59
C ILE A 110 -8.92 -12.07 17.26
N ALA A 111 -7.65 -12.06 16.84
CA ALA A 111 -6.90 -13.27 16.54
C ALA A 111 -5.97 -13.62 17.71
N VAL A 112 -5.84 -14.93 17.99
CA VAL A 112 -4.90 -15.50 18.96
C VAL A 112 -4.18 -16.69 18.31
N HIS A 113 -2.99 -17.01 18.80
CA HIS A 113 -2.26 -18.14 18.24
C HIS A 113 -2.91 -19.46 18.68
N PRO A 114 -3.14 -20.45 17.79
CA PRO A 114 -3.83 -21.71 18.12
C PRO A 114 -3.13 -22.54 19.22
N SER A 115 -1.81 -22.40 19.38
CA SER A 115 -1.04 -23.06 20.44
C SER A 115 -0.89 -22.23 21.73
N ASP A 116 -1.55 -21.08 21.85
CA ASP A 116 -1.50 -20.27 23.07
C ASP A 116 -2.56 -20.75 24.06
N HIS A 117 -2.13 -21.50 25.06
CA HIS A 117 -3.01 -22.04 26.13
C HIS A 117 -3.75 -20.95 26.92
N LYS A 118 -3.22 -19.73 26.96
CA LYS A 118 -3.85 -18.59 27.67
C LYS A 118 -5.22 -18.24 27.07
N TYR A 119 -5.40 -18.44 25.78
CA TYR A 119 -6.60 -18.04 25.04
C TYR A 119 -7.39 -19.21 24.46
N SER A 120 -6.95 -20.46 24.67
CA SER A 120 -7.58 -21.65 24.07
C SER A 120 -9.08 -21.77 24.33
N GLU A 121 -9.54 -21.41 25.56
CA GLU A 121 -10.95 -21.44 25.93
C GLU A 121 -11.77 -20.24 25.39
N LEU A 122 -11.11 -19.24 24.86
CA LEU A 122 -11.76 -18.04 24.28
C LEU A 122 -11.98 -18.14 22.78
N ILE A 123 -11.31 -19.07 22.09
CA ILE A 123 -11.48 -19.27 20.66
C ILE A 123 -12.93 -19.65 20.35
N GLY A 124 -13.54 -18.94 19.37
CA GLY A 124 -14.93 -19.09 18.99
C GLY A 124 -15.92 -18.28 19.82
N LYS A 125 -15.49 -17.67 20.95
CA LYS A 125 -16.33 -16.73 21.70
C LYS A 125 -16.43 -15.37 20.98
N THR A 126 -17.35 -14.55 21.46
CA THR A 126 -17.61 -13.22 20.95
C THR A 126 -17.16 -12.15 21.94
N VAL A 127 -16.55 -11.07 21.44
CA VAL A 127 -16.24 -9.88 22.23
C VAL A 127 -16.98 -8.66 21.68
N ILE A 128 -17.05 -7.64 22.52
CA ILE A 128 -17.68 -6.36 22.19
C ILE A 128 -16.57 -5.33 21.96
N ILE A 129 -16.59 -4.66 20.79
CA ILE A 129 -15.66 -3.57 20.52
C ILE A 129 -15.99 -2.39 21.44
N PRO A 130 -15.02 -1.89 22.21
CA PRO A 130 -15.22 -0.71 23.06
C PRO A 130 -15.76 0.48 22.28
N LEU A 131 -16.59 1.31 22.91
CA LEU A 131 -17.19 2.52 22.40
C LEU A 131 -18.21 2.33 21.26
N SER A 132 -18.13 1.26 20.46
CA SER A 132 -19.08 1.00 19.36
C SER A 132 -20.16 -0.01 19.71
N GLY A 133 -19.91 -0.88 20.68
CA GLY A 133 -20.83 -1.98 21.05
C GLY A 133 -20.96 -3.09 20.01
N ARG A 134 -20.20 -3.04 18.91
CA ARG A 134 -20.22 -4.05 17.85
C ARG A 134 -19.57 -5.36 18.31
N GLU A 135 -20.16 -6.46 17.93
CA GLU A 135 -19.73 -7.80 18.30
C GLU A 135 -18.82 -8.39 17.22
N ILE A 136 -17.70 -8.99 17.65
CA ILE A 136 -16.75 -9.67 16.77
C ILE A 136 -16.27 -10.99 17.39
N PRO A 137 -15.91 -12.01 16.59
CA PRO A 137 -15.42 -13.29 17.09
C PRO A 137 -13.95 -13.23 17.51
N ILE A 138 -13.59 -14.16 18.42
CA ILE A 138 -12.20 -14.53 18.68
C ILE A 138 -11.85 -15.72 17.78
N ILE A 139 -10.80 -15.59 16.97
CA ILE A 139 -10.36 -16.59 16.00
C ILE A 139 -8.96 -17.11 16.34
N ALA A 140 -8.62 -18.29 15.84
CA ALA A 140 -7.26 -18.82 15.88
C ALA A 140 -6.56 -18.60 14.55
N ASP A 141 -5.36 -18.00 14.56
CA ASP A 141 -4.54 -17.81 13.37
C ASP A 141 -3.04 -17.90 13.73
N GLU A 142 -2.27 -18.65 12.95
CA GLU A 142 -0.82 -18.84 13.13
C GLU A 142 -0.01 -17.54 12.88
N TYR A 143 -0.61 -16.53 12.27
CA TYR A 143 -0.03 -15.21 12.10
C TYR A 143 0.36 -14.53 13.42
N VAL A 144 -0.38 -14.83 14.51
CA VAL A 144 -0.19 -14.17 15.80
C VAL A 144 1.08 -14.65 16.50
N ASP A 145 1.97 -13.71 16.82
CA ASP A 145 3.09 -14.00 17.73
C ASP A 145 2.61 -13.94 19.19
N LYS A 146 2.51 -15.10 19.83
CA LYS A 146 2.08 -15.24 21.25
C LYS A 146 3.00 -14.55 22.26
N ASN A 147 4.24 -14.20 21.86
CA ASN A 147 5.22 -13.56 22.73
C ASN A 147 5.26 -12.03 22.54
N PHE A 148 4.52 -11.50 21.55
CA PHE A 148 4.45 -10.07 21.30
C PHE A 148 3.19 -9.44 21.90
N GLY A 149 3.35 -8.28 22.55
CA GLY A 149 2.24 -7.54 23.14
C GLY A 149 1.51 -8.34 24.21
N THR A 150 0.23 -8.59 23.98
CA THR A 150 -0.64 -9.42 24.86
C THR A 150 -0.78 -10.85 24.37
N GLY A 151 -0.30 -11.19 23.17
CA GLY A 151 -0.56 -12.45 22.47
C GLY A 151 -1.93 -12.48 21.77
N ALA A 152 -2.68 -11.39 21.81
CA ALA A 152 -3.95 -11.22 21.10
C ALA A 152 -3.87 -9.97 20.20
N VAL A 153 -4.31 -10.10 18.95
CA VAL A 153 -4.21 -9.07 17.90
C VAL A 153 -5.60 -8.75 17.37
N LYS A 154 -5.95 -7.48 17.31
CA LYS A 154 -7.15 -7.02 16.60
C LYS A 154 -6.94 -7.16 15.11
N ILE A 155 -7.93 -7.59 14.37
CA ILE A 155 -7.87 -7.78 12.92
C ILE A 155 -8.71 -6.70 12.25
N THR A 156 -8.01 -5.80 11.54
CA THR A 156 -8.60 -4.62 10.87
C THR A 156 -8.25 -4.62 9.37
N PRO A 157 -8.90 -5.44 8.56
CA PRO A 157 -8.50 -5.72 7.18
C PRO A 157 -8.47 -4.52 6.24
N ALA A 158 -9.16 -3.42 6.57
CA ALA A 158 -9.17 -2.21 5.76
C ALA A 158 -7.96 -1.29 5.99
N HIS A 159 -7.19 -1.48 7.08
CA HIS A 159 -6.19 -0.55 7.57
C HIS A 159 -4.85 -1.19 7.95
N ASP A 160 -4.66 -2.47 7.68
CA ASP A 160 -3.40 -3.19 7.86
C ASP A 160 -3.25 -4.29 6.81
N PRO A 161 -2.11 -4.38 6.09
CA PRO A 161 -1.92 -5.37 5.03
C PRO A 161 -1.86 -6.81 5.55
N ASN A 162 -1.36 -7.05 6.77
CA ASN A 162 -1.32 -8.40 7.33
C ASN A 162 -2.71 -8.81 7.80
N ASP A 163 -3.45 -7.90 8.44
CA ASP A 163 -4.85 -8.12 8.84
C ASP A 163 -5.75 -8.35 7.62
N PHE A 164 -5.43 -7.73 6.47
CA PHE A 164 -6.14 -7.99 5.22
C PHE A 164 -6.01 -9.45 4.78
N GLU A 165 -4.80 -10.02 4.85
CA GLU A 165 -4.57 -11.43 4.51
C GLU A 165 -5.24 -12.38 5.52
N VAL A 166 -5.21 -12.04 6.82
CA VAL A 166 -5.97 -12.79 7.85
C VAL A 166 -7.46 -12.72 7.55
N GLY A 167 -7.99 -11.52 7.31
CA GLY A 167 -9.40 -11.30 6.97
C GLY A 167 -9.84 -12.11 5.76
N LYS A 168 -9.02 -12.14 4.71
CA LYS A 168 -9.26 -12.93 3.49
C LYS A 168 -9.32 -14.44 3.77
N ARG A 169 -8.39 -14.97 4.57
CA ARG A 169 -8.37 -16.41 4.94
C ARG A 169 -9.62 -16.81 5.72
N HIS A 170 -10.11 -15.94 6.58
CA HIS A 170 -11.30 -16.19 7.42
C HIS A 170 -12.61 -15.68 6.81
N GLY A 171 -12.62 -15.11 5.61
CA GLY A 171 -13.81 -14.65 4.91
C GLY A 171 -14.45 -13.39 5.49
N PHE A 172 -13.69 -12.55 6.18
CA PHE A 172 -14.19 -11.28 6.72
C PHE A 172 -14.19 -10.17 5.68
N ASN A 173 -15.26 -9.39 5.65
CA ASN A 173 -15.33 -8.18 4.84
C ASN A 173 -14.62 -7.01 5.54
N PRO A 174 -13.72 -6.27 4.85
CA PRO A 174 -13.08 -5.08 5.39
C PRO A 174 -14.08 -3.98 5.72
N ILE A 175 -13.84 -3.27 6.83
CA ILE A 175 -14.65 -2.12 7.28
C ILE A 175 -13.77 -0.88 7.28
N TRP A 176 -14.12 0.10 6.41
CA TRP A 176 -13.38 1.37 6.30
C TRP A 176 -13.84 2.37 7.34
N VAL A 177 -12.92 2.87 8.14
CA VAL A 177 -13.18 3.87 9.18
C VAL A 177 -12.35 5.14 9.02
N ILE A 178 -11.41 5.16 8.06
CA ILE A 178 -10.59 6.32 7.71
C ILE A 178 -10.78 6.62 6.21
N ASN A 179 -11.00 7.88 5.87
CA ASN A 179 -11.12 8.38 4.50
C ASN A 179 -9.74 8.52 3.81
N ASN A 180 -9.76 8.73 2.50
CA ASN A 180 -8.53 8.92 1.70
C ASN A 180 -7.70 10.14 2.14
N ASP A 181 -8.32 11.16 2.71
CA ASP A 181 -7.66 12.36 3.24
C ASP A 181 -7.11 12.18 4.68
N GLY A 182 -7.28 10.98 5.25
CA GLY A 182 -6.84 10.66 6.61
C GLY A 182 -7.80 11.08 7.72
N THR A 183 -9.00 11.54 7.39
CA THR A 183 -10.03 11.85 8.37
C THR A 183 -10.88 10.64 8.74
N MET A 184 -11.49 10.66 9.92
CA MET A 184 -12.42 9.60 10.35
C MET A 184 -13.68 9.61 9.50
N LYS A 185 -14.07 8.44 9.03
CA LYS A 185 -15.21 8.27 8.12
C LYS A 185 -16.53 8.46 8.86
N ALA A 186 -17.46 9.19 8.23
CA ALA A 186 -18.83 9.28 8.68
C ALA A 186 -19.60 8.01 8.28
N CYS A 187 -19.60 7.00 9.16
CA CYS A 187 -20.29 5.73 8.99
C CYS A 187 -20.85 5.23 10.34
N LYS A 188 -21.71 4.22 10.29
CA LYS A 188 -22.40 3.71 11.49
C LYS A 188 -21.46 3.05 12.50
N GLU A 189 -20.29 2.60 12.05
CA GLU A 189 -19.29 1.94 12.89
C GLU A 189 -18.50 2.91 13.75
N VAL A 190 -18.36 4.17 13.30
CA VAL A 190 -17.59 5.24 13.96
C VAL A 190 -18.55 6.12 14.76
N PRO A 191 -18.27 6.40 16.06
CA PRO A 191 -19.06 7.35 16.83
C PRO A 191 -19.18 8.73 16.16
N PRO A 192 -20.38 9.35 16.14
CA PRO A 192 -20.61 10.62 15.43
C PRO A 192 -19.67 11.76 15.81
N GLU A 193 -19.26 11.83 17.07
CA GLU A 193 -18.35 12.84 17.61
C GLU A 193 -16.91 12.74 17.07
N LEU A 194 -16.60 11.67 16.35
CA LEU A 194 -15.29 11.46 15.70
C LEU A 194 -15.34 11.73 14.19
N HIS A 195 -16.54 11.85 13.59
CA HIS A 195 -16.68 12.03 12.16
C HIS A 195 -15.94 13.27 11.65
N GLY A 196 -15.11 13.10 10.61
CA GLY A 196 -14.38 14.18 9.96
C GLY A 196 -13.15 14.69 10.73
N LEU A 197 -12.88 14.19 11.94
CA LEU A 197 -11.63 14.52 12.65
C LEU A 197 -10.43 13.92 11.94
N ASP A 198 -9.30 14.61 11.93
CA ASP A 198 -8.02 14.01 11.56
C ASP A 198 -7.73 12.77 12.41
N ARG A 199 -7.13 11.73 11.81
CA ARG A 199 -6.88 10.44 12.49
C ARG A 199 -6.08 10.58 13.78
N TYR A 200 -5.18 11.53 13.88
CA TYR A 200 -4.38 11.75 15.12
C TYR A 200 -5.19 12.50 16.18
N GLU A 201 -6.00 13.48 15.79
CA GLU A 201 -6.93 14.15 16.68
C GLU A 201 -7.98 13.16 17.20
N ALA A 202 -8.52 12.33 16.33
CA ALA A 202 -9.42 11.24 16.69
C ALA A 202 -8.77 10.24 17.65
N ARG A 203 -7.49 9.88 17.44
CA ARG A 203 -6.72 9.00 18.31
C ARG A 203 -6.70 9.52 19.75
N GLU A 204 -6.33 10.79 19.95
CA GLU A 204 -6.28 11.40 21.27
C GLU A 204 -7.67 11.38 21.95
N LYS A 205 -8.72 11.70 21.20
CA LYS A 205 -10.09 11.68 21.71
C LYS A 205 -10.56 10.26 22.07
N ILE A 206 -10.24 9.27 21.22
CA ILE A 206 -10.56 7.85 21.49
C ILE A 206 -9.85 7.35 22.73
N ILE A 207 -8.57 7.69 22.93
CA ILE A 207 -7.83 7.33 24.14
C ILE A 207 -8.53 7.91 25.40
N GLY A 208 -8.94 9.18 25.33
CA GLY A 208 -9.72 9.81 26.41
C GLY A 208 -11.04 9.08 26.69
N MET A 209 -11.79 8.74 25.64
CA MET A 209 -13.06 7.99 25.76
C MET A 209 -12.85 6.57 26.33
N LEU A 210 -11.82 5.84 25.88
CA LEU A 210 -11.47 4.53 26.40
C LEU A 210 -11.06 4.58 27.88
N SER A 211 -10.30 5.59 28.26
CA SER A 211 -9.91 5.82 29.66
C SER A 211 -11.12 6.12 30.54
N TYR A 212 -11.98 7.04 30.13
CA TYR A 212 -13.19 7.42 30.86
C TYR A 212 -14.14 6.23 31.10
N ASN A 213 -14.24 5.32 30.12
CA ASN A 213 -15.09 4.13 30.22
C ASN A 213 -14.37 2.89 30.78
N ASN A 214 -13.15 3.03 31.32
CA ASN A 214 -12.34 1.95 31.90
C ASN A 214 -11.97 0.80 30.90
N PHE A 215 -11.91 1.10 29.62
CA PHE A 215 -11.45 0.15 28.60
C PHE A 215 -9.94 0.27 28.35
N LEU A 216 -9.30 1.40 28.65
CA LEU A 216 -7.86 1.59 28.56
C LEU A 216 -7.21 1.09 29.86
N LEU A 217 -6.41 0.01 29.75
CA LEU A 217 -5.77 -0.61 30.92
C LEU A 217 -4.36 -0.07 31.14
N ARG A 218 -3.62 0.15 30.07
CA ARG A 218 -2.22 0.58 30.13
C ARG A 218 -1.79 1.32 28.87
N THR A 219 -0.88 2.28 29.04
CA THR A 219 -0.13 2.91 27.97
C THR A 219 1.35 2.67 28.20
N ARG A 220 2.08 2.23 27.17
CA ARG A 220 3.54 2.03 27.20
C ARG A 220 4.18 2.84 26.10
N GLU A 221 5.34 3.40 26.34
CA GLU A 221 6.20 3.92 25.29
C GLU A 221 6.61 2.78 24.35
N HIS A 222 6.57 3.02 23.07
CA HIS A 222 6.88 2.04 22.05
C HIS A 222 7.54 2.70 20.85
N GLU A 223 8.78 2.33 20.61
CA GLU A 223 9.51 2.74 19.42
C GLU A 223 9.08 1.87 18.24
N HIS A 224 8.69 2.46 17.13
CA HIS A 224 8.28 1.75 15.93
C HIS A 224 8.64 2.50 14.66
N ASN A 225 8.79 1.75 13.57
CA ASN A 225 9.06 2.32 12.26
C ASN A 225 7.77 2.80 11.60
N VAL A 226 7.76 4.07 11.22
CA VAL A 226 6.63 4.72 10.56
C VAL A 226 6.99 5.01 9.11
N GLY A 227 6.18 4.54 8.17
CA GLY A 227 6.34 4.85 6.75
C GLY A 227 5.92 6.30 6.45
N LYS A 228 6.77 7.00 5.72
CA LYS A 228 6.56 8.38 5.26
C LYS A 228 6.54 8.46 3.75
N CYS A 229 5.72 9.33 3.22
CA CYS A 229 5.68 9.62 1.79
C CYS A 229 6.95 10.38 1.38
N GLN A 230 7.75 9.82 0.48
CA GLN A 230 8.98 10.45 -0.04
C GLN A 230 8.73 11.85 -0.64
N ARG A 231 7.53 12.11 -1.19
CA ARG A 231 7.20 13.38 -1.86
C ARG A 231 6.89 14.52 -0.89
N CYS A 232 6.25 14.21 0.27
CA CYS A 232 5.72 15.27 1.14
C CYS A 232 5.99 15.05 2.64
N GLY A 233 6.65 13.95 3.04
CA GLY A 233 6.96 13.61 4.42
C GLY A 233 5.78 13.20 5.30
N THR A 234 4.55 13.17 4.77
CA THR A 234 3.36 12.78 5.54
C THR A 234 3.38 11.28 5.82
N THR A 235 2.99 10.88 7.03
CA THR A 235 2.81 9.48 7.39
C THR A 235 1.78 8.82 6.49
N ILE A 236 2.17 7.70 5.87
CA ILE A 236 1.29 6.92 5.00
C ILE A 236 0.17 6.25 5.78
N GLU A 237 -0.92 5.95 5.08
CA GLU A 237 -2.06 5.21 5.58
C GLU A 237 -2.22 3.93 4.76
N PRO A 238 -2.14 2.72 5.36
CA PRO A 238 -2.56 1.51 4.65
C PRO A 238 -4.05 1.61 4.32
N LEU A 239 -4.39 1.59 3.04
CA LEU A 239 -5.76 1.79 2.56
C LEU A 239 -6.11 0.74 1.51
N LEU A 240 -7.27 0.09 1.66
CA LEU A 240 -7.80 -0.79 0.63
C LEU A 240 -8.30 0.05 -0.55
N SER A 241 -7.67 -0.11 -1.70
CA SER A 241 -7.98 0.66 -2.92
C SER A 241 -7.94 -0.22 -4.15
N GLU A 242 -8.74 0.14 -5.16
CA GLU A 242 -8.68 -0.49 -6.47
C GLU A 242 -7.59 0.19 -7.30
N GLN A 243 -6.54 -0.55 -7.63
CA GLN A 243 -5.35 -0.04 -8.29
C GLN A 243 -4.90 -1.00 -9.41
N TRP A 244 -3.98 -0.53 -10.24
CA TRP A 244 -3.31 -1.35 -11.23
C TRP A 244 -2.03 -1.95 -10.65
N PHE A 245 -1.81 -3.24 -10.93
CA PHE A 245 -0.69 -4.00 -10.40
C PHE A 245 0.05 -4.77 -11.49
N VAL A 246 1.36 -4.95 -11.27
CA VAL A 246 2.19 -5.92 -11.99
C VAL A 246 2.39 -7.14 -11.10
N LYS A 247 2.11 -8.34 -11.63
CA LYS A 247 2.45 -9.62 -10.97
C LYS A 247 3.96 -9.79 -10.97
N MET A 248 4.59 -9.58 -9.83
CA MET A 248 6.03 -9.60 -9.72
C MET A 248 6.64 -10.99 -9.58
N ALA A 249 5.95 -11.92 -8.92
CA ALA A 249 6.48 -13.26 -8.66
C ALA A 249 6.93 -14.02 -9.92
N PRO A 250 6.18 -14.04 -11.05
CA PRO A 250 6.65 -14.70 -12.28
C PRO A 250 7.90 -14.04 -12.88
N LEU A 251 8.02 -12.71 -12.78
CA LEU A 251 9.16 -11.95 -13.28
C LEU A 251 10.39 -12.15 -12.39
N ALA A 252 10.20 -12.15 -11.08
CA ALA A 252 11.26 -12.36 -10.10
C ALA A 252 11.88 -13.75 -10.19
N LYS A 253 11.11 -14.78 -10.56
CA LYS A 253 11.56 -16.16 -10.65
C LYS A 253 12.81 -16.32 -11.53
N GLU A 254 12.81 -15.74 -12.73
CA GLU A 254 13.94 -15.81 -13.65
C GLU A 254 15.15 -15.01 -13.15
N ALA A 255 14.92 -13.85 -12.53
CA ALA A 255 15.96 -13.03 -11.95
C ALA A 255 16.64 -13.71 -10.75
N ILE A 256 15.85 -14.37 -9.89
CA ILE A 256 16.38 -15.20 -8.77
C ILE A 256 17.19 -16.36 -9.32
N ALA A 257 16.70 -17.07 -10.34
CA ALA A 257 17.41 -18.19 -10.96
C ALA A 257 18.75 -17.74 -11.52
N ALA A 258 18.81 -16.59 -12.21
CA ALA A 258 20.03 -16.06 -12.80
C ALA A 258 21.13 -15.76 -11.77
N VAL A 259 20.76 -15.40 -10.54
CA VAL A 259 21.73 -15.22 -9.43
C VAL A 259 22.12 -16.56 -8.84
N LYS A 260 21.14 -17.43 -8.55
CA LYS A 260 21.41 -18.75 -7.92
C LYS A 260 22.26 -19.68 -8.78
N ASP A 261 22.15 -19.60 -10.11
CA ASP A 261 22.94 -20.40 -11.06
C ASP A 261 24.25 -19.71 -11.49
N GLY A 262 24.54 -18.51 -10.98
CA GLY A 262 25.79 -17.78 -11.17
C GLY A 262 25.91 -17.03 -12.51
N ARG A 263 24.83 -16.93 -13.30
CA ARG A 263 24.78 -16.05 -14.51
C ARG A 263 24.93 -14.57 -14.13
N ILE A 264 24.44 -14.17 -12.96
CA ILE A 264 24.63 -12.85 -12.38
C ILE A 264 25.39 -13.02 -11.07
N LYS A 265 26.48 -12.25 -10.89
CA LYS A 265 27.30 -12.25 -9.68
C LYS A 265 27.37 -10.87 -9.08
N PHE A 266 27.28 -10.78 -7.77
CA PHE A 266 27.45 -9.54 -7.02
C PHE A 266 28.93 -9.37 -6.59
N VAL A 267 29.43 -8.15 -6.69
CA VAL A 267 30.77 -7.80 -6.20
C VAL A 267 30.63 -6.57 -5.29
N PRO A 268 30.83 -6.69 -4.00
CA PRO A 268 31.15 -7.91 -3.23
C PRO A 268 29.94 -8.82 -3.00
N ASP A 269 30.17 -10.11 -2.78
CA ASP A 269 29.18 -11.19 -2.66
C ASP A 269 28.11 -10.93 -1.58
N ARG A 270 28.43 -10.15 -0.53
CA ARG A 270 27.49 -9.83 0.56
C ARG A 270 26.14 -9.25 0.08
N TRP A 271 26.10 -8.61 -1.08
CA TRP A 271 24.89 -8.00 -1.66
C TRP A 271 23.94 -9.02 -2.28
N GLU A 272 24.43 -10.23 -2.58
CA GLU A 272 23.58 -11.31 -3.10
C GLU A 272 22.46 -11.67 -2.11
N LYS A 273 22.81 -11.80 -0.82
CA LYS A 273 21.82 -12.09 0.22
C LYS A 273 20.73 -11.02 0.31
N ASN A 274 21.11 -9.74 0.20
CA ASN A 274 20.16 -8.64 0.23
C ASN A 274 19.22 -8.68 -0.99
N TYR A 275 19.80 -8.93 -2.18
CA TYR A 275 19.03 -9.06 -3.42
C TYR A 275 18.04 -10.23 -3.36
N LEU A 276 18.50 -11.42 -2.97
CA LEU A 276 17.65 -12.60 -2.86
C LEU A 276 16.56 -12.40 -1.80
N GLY A 277 16.89 -11.82 -0.65
CA GLY A 277 15.90 -11.51 0.39
C GLY A 277 14.78 -10.57 -0.08
N TRP A 278 15.13 -9.59 -0.92
CA TRP A 278 14.14 -8.70 -1.55
C TRP A 278 13.30 -9.44 -2.59
N MET A 279 13.95 -10.13 -3.53
CA MET A 279 13.30 -10.76 -4.68
C MET A 279 12.41 -11.95 -4.31
N GLU A 280 12.78 -12.74 -3.30
CA GLU A 280 12.01 -13.90 -2.82
C GLU A 280 10.74 -13.48 -2.07
N ASN A 281 10.71 -12.27 -1.51
CA ASN A 281 9.58 -11.72 -0.77
C ASN A 281 8.85 -10.60 -1.54
N ILE A 282 9.13 -10.45 -2.84
CA ILE A 282 8.57 -9.36 -3.63
C ILE A 282 7.04 -9.50 -3.75
N ARG A 283 6.34 -8.43 -3.46
CA ARG A 283 4.88 -8.33 -3.63
C ARG A 283 4.55 -7.77 -5.00
N ASP A 284 3.29 -7.91 -5.43
CA ASP A 284 2.81 -7.29 -6.65
C ASP A 284 2.96 -5.76 -6.56
N TRP A 285 3.49 -5.19 -7.62
CA TRP A 285 3.83 -3.77 -7.68
C TRP A 285 2.62 -2.94 -8.08
N CYS A 286 2.16 -2.06 -7.20
CA CYS A 286 1.15 -1.06 -7.49
C CYS A 286 1.73 0.00 -8.42
N ILE A 287 1.22 0.10 -9.65
CA ILE A 287 1.75 0.98 -10.70
C ILE A 287 0.86 2.19 -11.01
N SER A 288 -0.33 2.29 -10.45
CA SER A 288 -1.21 3.45 -10.65
C SER A 288 -0.96 4.54 -9.60
N ARG A 289 -1.04 5.79 -10.04
CA ARG A 289 -0.89 7.00 -9.22
C ARG A 289 -2.00 8.00 -9.58
N GLN A 290 -2.61 8.58 -8.56
CA GLN A 290 -3.64 9.62 -8.68
C GLN A 290 -2.96 10.99 -8.74
N LEU A 291 -2.12 11.20 -9.76
CA LEU A 291 -1.34 12.41 -9.96
C LEU A 291 -1.78 13.13 -11.23
N TRP A 292 -1.61 14.44 -11.21
CA TRP A 292 -1.91 15.29 -12.37
C TRP A 292 -0.91 15.10 -13.52
N TRP A 293 0.34 14.73 -13.24
CA TRP A 293 1.41 14.64 -14.22
C TRP A 293 2.01 13.23 -14.25
N GLY A 294 2.03 12.62 -15.43
CA GLY A 294 2.58 11.28 -15.64
C GLY A 294 2.17 10.70 -16.98
N HIS A 295 2.64 9.48 -17.28
CA HIS A 295 2.12 8.67 -18.38
C HIS A 295 0.75 8.12 -17.98
N GLN A 296 -0.30 8.60 -18.61
CA GLN A 296 -1.66 8.14 -18.35
C GLN A 296 -1.82 6.66 -18.71
N ILE A 297 -2.50 5.90 -17.87
CA ILE A 297 -2.71 4.48 -18.06
C ILE A 297 -3.51 4.23 -19.34
N PRO A 298 -3.03 3.37 -20.28
CA PRO A 298 -3.69 3.13 -21.56
C PRO A 298 -4.82 2.11 -21.43
N ALA A 299 -5.76 2.38 -20.53
CA ALA A 299 -7.01 1.65 -20.31
C ALA A 299 -8.19 2.61 -20.54
N TYR A 300 -9.22 2.14 -21.18
CA TYR A 300 -10.36 2.94 -21.62
C TYR A 300 -11.64 2.26 -21.17
N TYR A 301 -12.56 3.03 -20.61
CA TYR A 301 -13.86 2.56 -20.10
C TYR A 301 -14.98 3.07 -20.96
N HIS A 302 -15.84 2.17 -21.43
CA HIS A 302 -17.05 2.57 -22.16
C HIS A 302 -17.98 3.33 -21.24
N ASN A 303 -18.42 4.53 -21.69
CA ASN A 303 -19.13 5.49 -20.83
C ASN A 303 -20.49 4.98 -20.31
N GLU A 304 -21.16 4.09 -21.04
CA GLU A 304 -22.47 3.55 -20.66
C GLU A 304 -22.36 2.19 -19.96
N THR A 305 -21.52 1.29 -20.47
CA THR A 305 -21.44 -0.11 -19.96
C THR A 305 -20.38 -0.32 -18.89
N GLY A 306 -19.38 0.58 -18.81
CA GLY A 306 -18.21 0.40 -17.97
C GLY A 306 -17.25 -0.68 -18.46
N GLU A 307 -17.45 -1.26 -19.63
CA GLU A 307 -16.55 -2.25 -20.22
C GLU A 307 -15.15 -1.64 -20.42
N MET A 308 -14.13 -2.36 -19.97
CA MET A 308 -12.74 -1.89 -20.02
C MET A 308 -11.99 -2.50 -21.21
N VAL A 309 -11.30 -1.65 -21.97
CA VAL A 309 -10.40 -2.03 -23.05
C VAL A 309 -9.01 -1.47 -22.77
N VAL A 310 -7.98 -2.30 -22.86
CA VAL A 310 -6.57 -1.88 -22.79
C VAL A 310 -6.01 -1.82 -24.19
N ALA A 311 -5.58 -0.64 -24.63
CA ALA A 311 -5.07 -0.38 -25.97
C ALA A 311 -4.10 0.80 -25.97
N LYS A 312 -3.23 0.89 -26.97
CA LYS A 312 -2.29 2.02 -27.12
C LYS A 312 -3.00 3.35 -27.39
N GLU A 313 -4.11 3.29 -28.09
CA GLU A 313 -4.91 4.46 -28.46
C GLU A 313 -6.37 4.22 -28.04
N ASN A 314 -7.10 5.31 -27.80
CA ASN A 314 -8.52 5.23 -27.48
C ASN A 314 -9.29 4.62 -28.65
N PRO A 315 -10.03 3.51 -28.44
CA PRO A 315 -10.75 2.83 -29.52
C PRO A 315 -11.87 3.69 -30.13
N ASP A 316 -12.50 4.52 -29.32
CA ASP A 316 -13.52 5.48 -29.74
C ASP A 316 -13.64 6.63 -28.73
N PRO A 317 -13.01 7.79 -29.01
CA PRO A 317 -13.01 8.94 -28.08
C PRO A 317 -14.39 9.51 -27.73
N LYS A 318 -15.45 9.13 -28.43
CA LYS A 318 -16.82 9.57 -28.12
C LYS A 318 -17.47 8.68 -27.05
N ASN A 319 -17.18 7.40 -27.10
CA ASN A 319 -17.83 6.39 -26.24
C ASN A 319 -16.93 5.84 -25.15
N TYR A 320 -15.61 6.11 -25.17
CA TYR A 320 -14.67 5.64 -24.17
C TYR A 320 -13.92 6.78 -23.49
N THR A 321 -13.84 6.69 -22.17
CA THR A 321 -13.02 7.60 -21.33
C THR A 321 -11.77 6.86 -20.86
N GLN A 322 -10.61 7.50 -20.98
CA GLN A 322 -9.33 6.94 -20.52
C GLN A 322 -9.28 6.94 -18.98
N ASP A 323 -8.62 5.94 -18.40
CA ASP A 323 -8.32 5.88 -16.98
C ASP A 323 -7.61 7.18 -16.54
N SER A 324 -8.08 7.79 -15.46
CA SER A 324 -7.57 9.08 -14.97
C SER A 324 -6.19 8.98 -14.31
N ASP A 325 -5.83 7.77 -13.88
CA ASP A 325 -4.57 7.52 -13.19
C ASP A 325 -3.38 7.56 -14.17
N VAL A 326 -2.23 7.87 -13.62
CA VAL A 326 -0.96 7.80 -14.33
C VAL A 326 -0.10 6.66 -13.79
N LEU A 327 0.87 6.23 -14.58
CA LEU A 327 1.82 5.20 -14.18
C LEU A 327 2.85 5.74 -13.20
N ASP A 328 3.29 4.87 -12.32
CA ASP A 328 4.47 5.06 -11.48
C ASP A 328 5.68 5.47 -12.33
N THR A 329 6.44 6.43 -11.85
CA THR A 329 7.69 6.91 -12.50
C THR A 329 8.65 5.76 -12.78
N TRP A 330 8.76 4.78 -11.89
CA TRP A 330 9.66 3.63 -12.07
C TRP A 330 9.22 2.71 -13.21
N PHE A 331 7.95 2.70 -13.59
CA PHE A 331 7.48 1.95 -14.76
C PHE A 331 8.13 2.47 -16.05
N SER A 332 8.14 3.78 -16.26
CA SER A 332 8.81 4.39 -17.41
C SER A 332 10.33 4.37 -17.28
N SER A 333 10.87 4.56 -16.07
CA SER A 333 12.31 4.59 -15.82
C SER A 333 12.96 3.24 -16.11
N GLY A 334 12.29 2.13 -15.79
CA GLY A 334 12.75 0.78 -16.13
C GLY A 334 12.89 0.50 -17.63
N LEU A 335 12.21 1.28 -18.47
CA LEU A 335 12.25 1.14 -19.93
C LEU A 335 13.36 1.97 -20.59
N TRP A 336 14.02 2.86 -19.85
CA TRP A 336 14.99 3.81 -20.37
C TRP A 336 16.09 3.19 -21.24
N PRO A 337 16.69 2.02 -20.91
CA PRO A 337 17.77 1.42 -21.70
C PRO A 337 17.42 1.12 -23.15
N PHE A 338 16.13 0.91 -23.48
CA PHE A 338 15.70 0.59 -24.85
C PHE A 338 14.70 1.60 -25.43
N SER A 339 13.90 2.27 -24.63
CA SER A 339 12.99 3.32 -25.12
C SER A 339 13.74 4.50 -25.73
N THR A 340 14.91 4.84 -25.19
CA THR A 340 15.78 5.90 -25.73
C THR A 340 16.50 5.49 -27.03
N MET A 341 16.58 4.19 -27.30
CA MET A 341 17.20 3.62 -28.49
C MET A 341 16.19 3.42 -29.66
N GLY A 342 14.98 4.00 -29.53
CA GLY A 342 13.96 3.99 -30.59
C GLY A 342 12.92 2.88 -30.49
N TRP A 343 13.08 1.92 -29.59
CA TRP A 343 12.05 0.89 -29.39
C TRP A 343 10.70 1.51 -28.98
N PRO A 344 9.54 1.03 -29.47
CA PRO A 344 9.30 -0.19 -30.25
C PRO A 344 9.50 -0.05 -31.78
N ASN A 345 9.85 1.11 -32.28
CA ASN A 345 10.09 1.36 -33.70
C ASN A 345 11.51 0.92 -34.06
N THR A 346 11.63 -0.23 -34.71
CA THR A 346 12.93 -0.86 -35.02
C THR A 346 13.55 -0.39 -36.35
N GLU A 347 12.99 0.61 -36.99
CA GLU A 347 13.43 1.12 -38.32
C GLU A 347 14.40 2.33 -38.25
N SER A 348 15.07 2.52 -37.10
CA SER A 348 16.06 3.61 -36.97
C SER A 348 17.47 3.08 -36.68
#